data_e5ef8e3c5294df65a917886a1954ab5c
#
_entry.id   e5ef8e3c5294df65a917886a1954ab5c
#
_cell.length_a   1.000
_cell.length_b   1.000
_cell.length_c   1.000
_cell.angle_alpha   90.00
_cell.angle_beta   90.00
_cell.angle_gamma   90.00
#
_symmetry.space_group_name_H-M   'P 1'
#
loop_
_entity.id
_entity.type
_entity.pdbx_description
1 polymer ?
#
loop_
_entity_poly.entity_id
_entity_poly.type
_entity_poly.pdbx_seq_one_letter_code
_entity_poly.pdbx_strand_id
1 'polypeptide(L)'
;MVFSTPIFLFAFLPAVLLAYYLAPLRWRNGVLFLASLLFYFWGERNYTIIMIASTVVDYTHGMLVDRFKRAGRMKTARLAVASSMFFNLGILFFFKYWDLLALTLQSMGLRFVPVLGIHLPIGISFYTFQTMSYTVDVYRGDAEVQRNPITFGTFVTLFPQLIAGPIIKYRELGDQLNRRTYTMDRFAAGVERFVIGLAKKLLLANNFGQLWDLYKASSTLSVGGAWLGVLAFSLQIYFDFSGYSDMAIGLGRMLGFEFPENFRYPYIARSITDFWHRWHISLSSWFREYLYIPLGGNRCAKWKWVRNLFLVWAATGFWHGASWNYLLWGLYYFVWLLAEKLFLGKLLDKLPGIVRRLYVIVILLVGWAIFALEDFGQLGSYLTVMFGLSGASLWDSGVTYQLFSFLPMLLVGIFASTPAAAELFGKLPEKGRNLIKPVLLALGLILCTAYLVAGTYNPFLYFRF
;
A
#
# COMPACT_ATOMS: atom_id res chain seq x y z
N MET A 1 -14.39 -0.95 9.28
CA MET A 1 -13.65 -1.64 10.38
C MET A 1 -12.18 -1.68 10.02
N VAL A 2 -11.26 -1.69 11.00
CA VAL A 2 -9.79 -1.74 10.77
C VAL A 2 -9.21 -2.92 11.51
N PHE A 3 -8.16 -3.57 10.99
CA PHE A 3 -7.54 -4.75 11.63
C PHE A 3 -6.97 -4.46 13.02
N SER A 4 -6.46 -3.26 13.23
CA SER A 4 -5.95 -2.80 14.53
C SER A 4 -7.06 -2.19 15.41
N THR A 5 -8.15 -2.93 15.61
CA THR A 5 -9.23 -2.56 16.55
C THR A 5 -9.64 -3.74 17.42
N PRO A 6 -10.03 -3.53 18.69
CA PRO A 6 -10.47 -4.61 19.57
C PRO A 6 -11.67 -5.39 18.98
N ILE A 7 -12.63 -4.70 18.34
CA ILE A 7 -13.80 -5.33 17.71
C ILE A 7 -13.36 -6.30 16.60
N PHE A 8 -12.37 -5.91 15.78
CA PHE A 8 -11.86 -6.79 14.74
C PHE A 8 -11.18 -8.02 15.34
N LEU A 9 -10.28 -7.81 16.31
CA LEU A 9 -9.43 -8.88 16.86
C LEU A 9 -10.20 -9.89 17.67
N PHE A 10 -11.15 -9.45 18.52
CA PHE A 10 -11.79 -10.27 19.54
C PHE A 10 -13.24 -10.64 19.23
N ALA A 11 -13.86 -10.02 18.22
CA ALA A 11 -15.23 -10.36 17.82
C ALA A 11 -15.29 -10.80 16.36
N PHE A 12 -14.95 -9.91 15.42
CA PHE A 12 -15.14 -10.17 13.99
C PHE A 12 -14.27 -11.32 13.48
N LEU A 13 -12.96 -11.27 13.71
CA LEU A 13 -12.02 -12.27 13.18
C LEU A 13 -12.31 -13.67 13.73
N PRO A 14 -12.49 -13.90 15.06
CA PRO A 14 -12.87 -15.21 15.58
C PRO A 14 -14.20 -15.73 15.03
N ALA A 15 -15.23 -14.86 14.93
CA ALA A 15 -16.53 -15.24 14.38
C ALA A 15 -16.43 -15.66 12.90
N VAL A 16 -15.67 -14.90 12.09
CA VAL A 16 -15.46 -15.21 10.67
C VAL A 16 -14.67 -16.52 10.52
N LEU A 17 -13.59 -16.73 11.27
CA LEU A 17 -12.82 -17.98 11.23
C LEU A 17 -13.67 -19.17 11.62
N LEU A 18 -14.46 -19.05 12.69
CA LEU A 18 -15.35 -20.10 13.12
C LEU A 18 -16.39 -20.44 12.03
N ALA A 19 -17.09 -19.44 11.51
CA ALA A 19 -18.06 -19.61 10.44
C ALA A 19 -17.43 -20.24 9.18
N TYR A 20 -16.22 -19.79 8.82
CA TYR A 20 -15.49 -20.26 7.65
C TYR A 20 -15.08 -21.73 7.75
N TYR A 21 -14.54 -22.15 8.90
CA TYR A 21 -14.08 -23.53 9.09
C TYR A 21 -15.22 -24.51 9.35
N LEU A 22 -16.32 -24.07 9.95
CA LEU A 22 -17.54 -24.89 10.10
C LEU A 22 -18.30 -25.03 8.77
N ALA A 23 -18.15 -24.10 7.84
CA ALA A 23 -18.84 -24.17 6.54
C ALA A 23 -18.26 -25.28 5.65
N PRO A 24 -19.13 -26.05 4.95
CA PRO A 24 -18.69 -26.95 3.89
C PRO A 24 -17.86 -26.22 2.84
N LEU A 25 -16.88 -26.91 2.22
CA LEU A 25 -15.95 -26.31 1.24
C LEU A 25 -16.64 -25.48 0.16
N ARG A 26 -17.78 -25.97 -0.36
CA ARG A 26 -18.57 -25.29 -1.41
C ARG A 26 -19.15 -23.94 -0.97
N TRP A 27 -19.35 -23.70 0.33
CA TRP A 27 -19.94 -22.49 0.87
C TRP A 27 -18.91 -21.48 1.40
N ARG A 28 -17.63 -21.87 1.51
CA ARG A 28 -16.58 -21.01 2.08
C ARG A 28 -16.40 -19.68 1.38
N ASN A 29 -16.53 -19.64 0.04
CA ASN A 29 -16.52 -18.37 -0.70
C ASN A 29 -17.73 -17.49 -0.34
N GLY A 30 -18.91 -18.10 -0.18
CA GLY A 30 -20.11 -17.36 0.26
C GLY A 30 -19.93 -16.75 1.65
N VAL A 31 -19.37 -17.50 2.61
CA VAL A 31 -19.04 -16.99 3.96
C VAL A 31 -18.07 -15.83 3.87
N LEU A 32 -16.98 -15.95 3.08
CA LEU A 32 -16.02 -14.87 2.90
C LEU A 32 -16.63 -13.65 2.22
N PHE A 33 -17.46 -13.85 1.21
CA PHE A 33 -18.14 -12.76 0.51
C PHE A 33 -19.04 -11.96 1.47
N LEU A 34 -19.88 -12.65 2.24
CA LEU A 34 -20.77 -12.00 3.22
C LEU A 34 -20.00 -11.33 4.35
N ALA A 35 -18.97 -11.99 4.89
CA ALA A 35 -18.11 -11.41 5.91
C ALA A 35 -17.38 -10.17 5.40
N SER A 36 -16.91 -10.19 4.15
CA SER A 36 -16.23 -9.05 3.53
C SER A 36 -17.17 -7.88 3.29
N LEU A 37 -18.40 -8.15 2.83
CA LEU A 37 -19.42 -7.12 2.70
C LEU A 37 -19.77 -6.50 4.06
N LEU A 38 -19.91 -7.31 5.11
CA LEU A 38 -20.16 -6.82 6.47
C LEU A 38 -19.00 -5.98 6.99
N PHE A 39 -17.75 -6.43 6.77
CA PHE A 39 -16.53 -5.70 7.12
C PHE A 39 -16.48 -4.32 6.46
N TYR A 40 -16.79 -4.25 5.16
CA TYR A 40 -16.79 -3.01 4.41
C TYR A 40 -17.96 -2.10 4.81
N PHE A 41 -19.19 -2.65 4.90
CA PHE A 41 -20.39 -1.92 5.32
C PHE A 41 -20.24 -1.29 6.71
N TRP A 42 -19.51 -1.92 7.61
CA TRP A 42 -19.25 -1.35 8.95
C TRP A 42 -18.55 0.01 8.90
N GLY A 43 -17.67 0.22 7.93
CA GLY A 43 -16.94 1.49 7.76
C GLY A 43 -17.57 2.42 6.72
N GLU A 44 -18.13 1.87 5.66
CA GLU A 44 -18.49 2.56 4.42
C GLU A 44 -19.95 2.29 4.00
N ARG A 45 -20.89 2.47 4.91
CA ARG A 45 -22.31 2.09 4.72
C ARG A 45 -22.83 2.27 3.30
N ASN A 46 -22.94 3.51 2.83
CA ASN A 46 -23.53 3.85 1.52
C ASN A 46 -22.65 3.47 0.34
N TYR A 47 -21.34 3.50 0.51
CA TYR A 47 -20.36 3.21 -0.56
C TYR A 47 -20.20 1.72 -0.84
N THR A 48 -20.73 0.85 0.02
CA THR A 48 -20.84 -0.59 -0.25
C THR A 48 -21.60 -0.87 -1.56
N ILE A 49 -22.60 -0.05 -1.88
CA ILE A 49 -23.36 -0.17 -3.14
C ILE A 49 -22.47 0.06 -4.34
N ILE A 50 -21.53 1.03 -4.27
CA ILE A 50 -20.61 1.33 -5.36
C ILE A 50 -19.65 0.15 -5.61
N MET A 51 -19.13 -0.45 -4.54
CA MET A 51 -18.28 -1.64 -4.64
C MET A 51 -19.03 -2.82 -5.27
N ILE A 52 -20.29 -3.05 -4.87
CA ILE A 52 -21.13 -4.09 -5.47
C ILE A 52 -21.42 -3.78 -6.94
N ALA A 53 -21.76 -2.53 -7.27
CA ALA A 53 -22.03 -2.12 -8.65
C ALA A 53 -20.78 -2.32 -9.54
N SER A 54 -19.59 -1.88 -9.09
CA SER A 54 -18.33 -2.11 -9.78
C SER A 54 -18.06 -3.61 -9.98
N THR A 55 -18.30 -4.42 -8.93
CA THR A 55 -18.16 -5.89 -9.02
C THR A 55 -19.08 -6.49 -10.09
N VAL A 56 -20.36 -6.09 -10.13
CA VAL A 56 -21.32 -6.58 -11.14
C VAL A 56 -20.92 -6.15 -12.56
N VAL A 57 -20.49 -4.89 -12.72
CA VAL A 57 -20.03 -4.37 -14.00
C VAL A 57 -18.87 -5.19 -14.53
N ASP A 58 -17.83 -5.42 -13.71
CA ASP A 58 -16.64 -6.12 -14.18
C ASP A 58 -16.86 -7.63 -14.35
N TYR A 59 -17.71 -8.24 -13.53
CA TYR A 59 -18.19 -9.59 -13.76
C TYR A 59 -18.84 -9.74 -15.16
N THR A 60 -19.78 -8.82 -15.48
CA THR A 60 -20.48 -8.84 -16.77
C THR A 60 -19.54 -8.55 -17.94
N HIS A 61 -18.59 -7.61 -17.79
CA HIS A 61 -17.60 -7.32 -18.82
C HIS A 61 -16.65 -8.50 -19.05
N GLY A 62 -16.23 -9.22 -18.00
CA GLY A 62 -15.45 -10.45 -18.16
C GLY A 62 -16.18 -11.50 -18.98
N MET A 63 -17.49 -11.70 -18.72
CA MET A 63 -18.34 -12.61 -19.51
C MET A 63 -18.48 -12.15 -20.96
N LEU A 64 -18.66 -10.85 -21.20
CA LEU A 64 -18.74 -10.28 -22.55
C LEU A 64 -17.42 -10.45 -23.31
N VAL A 65 -16.29 -10.18 -22.66
CA VAL A 65 -14.96 -10.37 -23.25
C VAL A 65 -14.76 -11.83 -23.67
N ASP A 66 -15.04 -12.80 -22.80
CA ASP A 66 -14.94 -14.24 -23.12
C ASP A 66 -15.86 -14.60 -24.29
N ARG A 67 -17.12 -14.17 -24.25
CA ARG A 67 -18.10 -14.43 -25.34
C ARG A 67 -17.63 -13.89 -26.69
N PHE A 68 -17.16 -12.63 -26.74
CA PHE A 68 -16.72 -12.04 -28.00
C PHE A 68 -15.41 -12.65 -28.52
N LYS A 69 -14.48 -13.03 -27.62
CA LYS A 69 -13.27 -13.77 -28.01
C LYS A 69 -13.61 -15.11 -28.63
N ARG A 70 -14.48 -15.91 -28.00
CA ARG A 70 -14.93 -17.20 -28.54
C ARG A 70 -15.65 -17.08 -29.89
N ALA A 71 -16.34 -15.95 -30.09
CA ALA A 71 -17.00 -15.65 -31.38
C ALA A 71 -16.03 -15.07 -32.45
N GLY A 72 -14.71 -14.98 -32.17
CA GLY A 72 -13.71 -14.39 -33.08
C GLY A 72 -13.80 -12.86 -33.23
N ARG A 73 -14.66 -12.18 -32.43
CA ARG A 73 -14.90 -10.72 -32.51
C ARG A 73 -13.94 -9.93 -31.64
N MET A 74 -12.64 -9.96 -31.96
CA MET A 74 -11.59 -9.34 -31.13
C MET A 74 -11.74 -7.82 -30.96
N LYS A 75 -12.25 -7.09 -31.99
CA LYS A 75 -12.52 -5.66 -31.88
C LYS A 75 -13.57 -5.36 -30.81
N THR A 76 -14.67 -6.13 -30.82
CA THR A 76 -15.76 -5.98 -29.82
C THR A 76 -15.29 -6.39 -28.41
N ALA A 77 -14.46 -7.44 -28.31
CA ALA A 77 -13.85 -7.81 -27.02
C ALA A 77 -12.96 -6.67 -26.46
N ARG A 78 -12.18 -6.00 -27.33
CA ARG A 78 -11.38 -4.82 -26.92
C ARG A 78 -12.26 -3.66 -26.47
N LEU A 79 -13.39 -3.41 -27.14
CA LEU A 79 -14.35 -2.38 -26.73
C LEU A 79 -14.97 -2.70 -25.36
N ALA A 80 -15.28 -3.97 -25.08
CA ALA A 80 -15.77 -4.39 -23.77
C ALA A 80 -14.72 -4.12 -22.66
N VAL A 81 -13.43 -4.42 -22.89
CA VAL A 81 -12.36 -4.06 -21.94
C VAL A 81 -12.28 -2.53 -21.76
N ALA A 82 -12.29 -1.78 -22.86
CA ALA A 82 -12.22 -0.31 -22.80
C ALA A 82 -13.42 0.28 -22.03
N SER A 83 -14.63 -0.28 -22.21
CA SER A 83 -15.84 0.13 -21.49
C SER A 83 -15.70 -0.14 -19.96
N SER A 84 -15.20 -1.33 -19.56
CA SER A 84 -14.92 -1.62 -18.16
C SER A 84 -13.91 -0.64 -17.57
N MET A 85 -12.80 -0.39 -18.28
CA MET A 85 -11.78 0.57 -17.84
C MET A 85 -12.34 1.98 -17.71
N PHE A 86 -13.13 2.44 -18.68
CA PHE A 86 -13.78 3.77 -18.64
C PHE A 86 -14.72 3.91 -17.46
N PHE A 87 -15.53 2.89 -17.18
CA PHE A 87 -16.43 2.89 -16.03
C PHE A 87 -15.65 2.96 -14.69
N ASN A 88 -14.65 2.09 -14.52
CA ASN A 88 -13.85 2.03 -13.30
C ASN A 88 -13.03 3.30 -13.06
N LEU A 89 -12.36 3.79 -14.09
CA LEU A 89 -11.60 5.05 -14.01
C LEU A 89 -12.52 6.27 -13.87
N GLY A 90 -13.71 6.23 -14.45
CA GLY A 90 -14.72 7.29 -14.30
C GLY A 90 -15.23 7.41 -12.86
N ILE A 91 -15.55 6.30 -12.22
CA ILE A 91 -15.92 6.26 -10.79
C ILE A 91 -14.75 6.74 -9.92
N LEU A 92 -13.55 6.21 -10.16
CA LEU A 92 -12.35 6.63 -9.42
C LEU A 92 -12.10 8.13 -9.58
N PHE A 93 -12.22 8.66 -10.82
CA PHE A 93 -12.06 10.09 -11.10
C PHE A 93 -13.09 10.91 -10.35
N PHE A 94 -14.37 10.53 -10.38
CA PHE A 94 -15.45 11.25 -9.72
C PHE A 94 -15.23 11.34 -8.21
N PHE A 95 -14.95 10.22 -7.54
CA PHE A 95 -14.80 10.21 -6.09
C PHE A 95 -13.46 10.76 -5.59
N LYS A 96 -12.40 10.61 -6.37
CA LYS A 96 -11.06 10.99 -5.91
C LYS A 96 -10.58 12.34 -6.47
N TYR A 97 -10.89 12.66 -7.71
CA TYR A 97 -10.22 13.79 -8.39
C TYR A 97 -11.17 14.93 -8.77
N TRP A 98 -12.48 14.78 -8.59
CA TRP A 98 -13.43 15.84 -8.95
C TRP A 98 -13.12 17.14 -8.23
N ASP A 99 -12.95 17.10 -6.89
CA ASP A 99 -12.71 18.30 -6.10
C ASP A 99 -11.35 18.94 -6.41
N LEU A 100 -10.30 18.14 -6.67
CA LEU A 100 -9.02 18.66 -7.16
C LEU A 100 -9.18 19.41 -8.48
N LEU A 101 -9.94 18.86 -9.44
CA LEU A 101 -10.23 19.53 -10.71
C LEU A 101 -11.02 20.80 -10.48
N ALA A 102 -12.09 20.77 -9.69
CA ALA A 102 -12.92 21.92 -9.40
C ALA A 102 -12.11 23.06 -8.76
N LEU A 103 -11.33 22.77 -7.72
CA LEU A 103 -10.46 23.73 -7.05
C LEU A 103 -9.41 24.32 -8.00
N THR A 104 -8.81 23.48 -8.84
CA THR A 104 -7.83 23.93 -9.84
C THR A 104 -8.47 24.87 -10.86
N LEU A 105 -9.64 24.52 -11.40
CA LEU A 105 -10.37 25.38 -12.34
C LEU A 105 -10.82 26.70 -11.70
N GLN A 106 -11.28 26.67 -10.45
CA GLN A 106 -11.63 27.86 -9.70
C GLN A 106 -10.43 28.79 -9.47
N SER A 107 -9.25 28.23 -9.19
CA SER A 107 -8.01 29.02 -9.06
C SER A 107 -7.60 29.70 -10.36
N MET A 108 -8.01 29.16 -11.51
CA MET A 108 -7.83 29.73 -12.86
C MET A 108 -8.95 30.69 -13.26
N GLY A 109 -9.90 31.02 -12.37
CA GLY A 109 -11.02 31.91 -12.60
C GLY A 109 -12.31 31.23 -13.09
N LEU A 110 -12.33 29.94 -13.33
CA LEU A 110 -13.47 29.19 -13.84
C LEU A 110 -14.35 28.68 -12.68
N ARG A 111 -15.17 29.56 -12.09
CA ARG A 111 -15.94 29.28 -10.87
C ARG A 111 -17.24 28.48 -11.08
N PHE A 112 -17.57 28.09 -12.29
CA PHE A 112 -18.82 27.39 -12.61
C PHE A 112 -18.81 25.90 -12.21
N VAL A 113 -17.63 25.31 -11.92
CA VAL A 113 -17.51 23.91 -11.47
C VAL A 113 -17.58 23.87 -9.94
N PRO A 114 -18.62 23.22 -9.35
CA PRO A 114 -18.78 23.19 -7.91
C PRO A 114 -17.80 22.22 -7.25
N VAL A 115 -17.25 22.58 -6.09
CA VAL A 115 -16.59 21.67 -5.17
C VAL A 115 -17.71 20.90 -4.43
N LEU A 116 -17.68 19.57 -4.47
CA LEU A 116 -18.74 18.73 -3.97
C LEU A 116 -18.48 18.21 -2.54
N GLY A 117 -17.24 18.25 -2.07
CA GLY A 117 -16.84 17.71 -0.76
C GLY A 117 -17.09 16.22 -0.65
N ILE A 118 -16.85 15.47 -1.75
CA ILE A 118 -17.16 14.05 -1.81
C ILE A 118 -16.20 13.27 -0.91
N HIS A 119 -16.76 12.48 0.01
CA HIS A 119 -15.96 11.55 0.78
C HIS A 119 -15.43 10.42 -0.11
N LEU A 120 -14.10 10.17 -0.05
CA LEU A 120 -13.46 9.11 -0.82
C LEU A 120 -13.79 7.74 -0.21
N PRO A 121 -14.46 6.82 -0.94
CA PRO A 121 -14.72 5.47 -0.45
C PRO A 121 -13.42 4.71 -0.17
N ILE A 122 -13.28 4.19 1.04
CA ILE A 122 -12.08 3.46 1.46
C ILE A 122 -11.82 2.27 0.51
N GLY A 123 -10.57 2.14 0.05
CA GLY A 123 -10.16 1.03 -0.82
C GLY A 123 -10.58 1.15 -2.28
N ILE A 124 -11.26 2.23 -2.72
CA ILE A 124 -11.69 2.38 -4.12
C ILE A 124 -10.53 2.25 -5.11
N SER A 125 -9.37 2.82 -4.81
CA SER A 125 -8.18 2.72 -5.65
C SER A 125 -7.66 1.28 -5.77
N PHE A 126 -7.81 0.47 -4.72
CA PHE A 126 -7.35 -0.92 -4.69
C PHE A 126 -8.29 -1.85 -5.47
N TYR A 127 -9.60 -1.84 -5.15
CA TYR A 127 -10.52 -2.73 -5.86
C TYR A 127 -10.71 -2.34 -7.33
N THR A 128 -10.60 -1.06 -7.68
CA THR A 128 -10.57 -0.62 -9.08
C THR A 128 -9.41 -1.28 -9.85
N PHE A 129 -8.21 -1.30 -9.30
CA PHE A 129 -7.07 -1.95 -9.95
C PHE A 129 -7.21 -3.47 -10.03
N GLN A 130 -7.83 -4.08 -9.03
CA GLN A 130 -8.11 -5.51 -9.04
C GLN A 130 -9.11 -5.88 -10.15
N THR A 131 -10.26 -5.18 -10.21
CA THR A 131 -11.31 -5.48 -11.19
C THR A 131 -10.84 -5.19 -12.62
N MET A 132 -10.11 -4.08 -12.83
CA MET A 132 -9.50 -3.80 -14.14
C MET A 132 -8.51 -4.90 -14.56
N SER A 133 -7.73 -5.44 -13.60
CA SER A 133 -6.80 -6.53 -13.93
C SER A 133 -7.55 -7.77 -14.45
N TYR A 134 -8.70 -8.10 -13.88
CA TYR A 134 -9.51 -9.24 -14.30
C TYR A 134 -9.96 -9.13 -15.76
N THR A 135 -10.58 -8.03 -16.14
CA THR A 135 -11.09 -7.87 -17.52
C THR A 135 -9.96 -7.88 -18.55
N VAL A 136 -8.79 -7.31 -18.21
CA VAL A 136 -7.59 -7.32 -19.05
C VAL A 136 -6.98 -8.73 -19.13
N ASP A 137 -6.85 -9.44 -18.00
CA ASP A 137 -6.28 -10.80 -17.97
C ASP A 137 -7.14 -11.79 -18.76
N VAL A 138 -8.48 -11.72 -18.66
CA VAL A 138 -9.41 -12.51 -19.49
C VAL A 138 -9.24 -12.18 -20.98
N TYR A 139 -9.09 -10.89 -21.33
CA TYR A 139 -8.87 -10.48 -22.72
C TYR A 139 -7.54 -11.01 -23.26
N ARG A 140 -6.46 -10.93 -22.50
CA ARG A 140 -5.14 -11.46 -22.88
C ARG A 140 -5.11 -12.99 -22.96
N GLY A 141 -5.98 -13.67 -22.22
CA GLY A 141 -5.96 -15.12 -22.04
C GLY A 141 -5.05 -15.58 -20.91
N ASP A 142 -4.62 -14.62 -20.06
CA ASP A 142 -3.80 -14.88 -18.88
C ASP A 142 -4.62 -15.44 -17.70
N ALA A 143 -5.96 -15.35 -17.78
CA ALA A 143 -6.90 -15.90 -16.83
C ALA A 143 -8.18 -16.41 -17.50
N GLU A 144 -8.78 -17.43 -16.91
CA GLU A 144 -10.11 -17.90 -17.29
C GLU A 144 -11.21 -16.98 -16.74
N VAL A 145 -12.33 -16.90 -17.50
CA VAL A 145 -13.50 -16.14 -17.04
C VAL A 145 -14.14 -16.80 -15.82
N GLN A 146 -14.39 -16.03 -14.77
CA GLN A 146 -15.11 -16.52 -13.60
C GLN A 146 -16.61 -16.51 -13.85
N ARG A 147 -17.23 -17.69 -13.83
CA ARG A 147 -18.67 -17.86 -14.10
C ARG A 147 -19.53 -17.80 -12.84
N ASN A 148 -18.92 -17.99 -11.68
CA ASN A 148 -19.66 -17.93 -10.42
C ASN A 148 -19.57 -16.49 -9.84
N PRO A 149 -20.71 -15.76 -9.74
CA PRO A 149 -20.72 -14.39 -9.26
C PRO A 149 -20.29 -14.25 -7.78
N ILE A 150 -20.57 -15.27 -6.95
CA ILE A 150 -20.15 -15.26 -5.53
C ILE A 150 -18.62 -15.39 -5.46
N THR A 151 -18.03 -16.28 -6.26
CA THR A 151 -16.56 -16.45 -6.29
C THR A 151 -15.86 -15.19 -6.81
N PHE A 152 -16.42 -14.55 -7.85
CA PHE A 152 -15.91 -13.27 -8.34
C PHE A 152 -16.10 -12.14 -7.31
N GLY A 153 -17.28 -12.07 -6.68
CA GLY A 153 -17.53 -11.14 -5.59
C GLY A 153 -16.55 -11.32 -4.43
N THR A 154 -16.26 -12.57 -4.06
CA THR A 154 -15.23 -12.87 -3.05
C THR A 154 -13.87 -12.32 -3.45
N PHE A 155 -13.44 -12.48 -4.72
CA PHE A 155 -12.18 -11.92 -5.21
C PHE A 155 -12.09 -10.42 -5.00
N VAL A 156 -13.13 -9.68 -5.40
CA VAL A 156 -13.12 -8.21 -5.34
C VAL A 156 -13.21 -7.69 -3.91
N THR A 157 -14.10 -8.31 -3.09
CA THR A 157 -14.43 -7.78 -1.76
C THR A 157 -13.61 -8.35 -0.62
N LEU A 158 -12.73 -9.32 -0.87
CA LEU A 158 -12.02 -10.11 0.15
C LEU A 158 -11.35 -9.20 1.21
N PHE A 159 -11.91 -9.18 2.42
CA PHE A 159 -11.57 -8.20 3.46
C PHE A 159 -10.09 -8.12 3.83
N PRO A 160 -9.27 -9.21 3.80
CA PRO A 160 -7.86 -9.09 4.13
C PRO A 160 -7.09 -8.15 3.19
N GLN A 161 -7.44 -8.12 1.91
CA GLN A 161 -6.72 -7.33 0.91
C GLN A 161 -7.40 -6.00 0.55
N LEU A 162 -8.73 -5.89 0.78
CA LEU A 162 -9.60 -4.87 0.20
C LEU A 162 -9.16 -3.43 0.45
N ILE A 163 -8.69 -3.10 1.65
CA ILE A 163 -8.45 -1.71 2.06
C ILE A 163 -7.05 -1.24 1.67
N ALA A 164 -6.02 -1.94 2.11
CA ALA A 164 -4.61 -1.61 1.84
C ALA A 164 -3.71 -2.86 1.85
N GLY A 165 -4.26 -4.02 1.54
CA GLY A 165 -3.48 -5.23 1.31
C GLY A 165 -2.66 -5.15 0.02
N PRO A 166 -1.87 -6.18 -0.31
CA PRO A 166 -1.25 -6.28 -1.61
C PRO A 166 -2.29 -6.20 -2.73
N ILE A 167 -2.02 -5.46 -3.81
CA ILE A 167 -2.88 -5.45 -4.99
C ILE A 167 -2.69 -6.78 -5.71
N ILE A 168 -3.68 -7.67 -5.59
CA ILE A 168 -3.63 -9.02 -6.13
C ILE A 168 -4.33 -9.05 -7.48
N LYS A 169 -3.63 -9.48 -8.51
CA LYS A 169 -4.21 -9.67 -9.84
C LYS A 169 -5.06 -10.93 -9.86
N TYR A 170 -6.11 -10.93 -10.69
CA TYR A 170 -7.02 -12.07 -10.74
C TYR A 170 -6.31 -13.39 -11.08
N ARG A 171 -5.34 -13.39 -12.00
CA ARG A 171 -4.55 -14.56 -12.36
C ARG A 171 -3.73 -15.16 -11.21
N GLU A 172 -3.41 -14.37 -10.18
CA GLU A 172 -2.65 -14.82 -8.99
C GLU A 172 -3.56 -15.51 -7.96
N LEU A 173 -4.85 -15.14 -7.92
CA LEU A 173 -5.79 -15.63 -6.92
C LEU A 173 -6.88 -16.56 -7.51
N GLY A 174 -7.14 -16.49 -8.81
CA GLY A 174 -8.28 -17.18 -9.47
C GLY A 174 -8.35 -18.67 -9.17
N ASP A 175 -7.22 -19.38 -9.28
CA ASP A 175 -7.15 -20.81 -8.98
C ASP A 175 -7.38 -21.10 -7.51
N GLN A 176 -6.87 -20.24 -6.62
CA GLN A 176 -6.99 -20.37 -5.18
C GLN A 176 -8.44 -20.14 -4.69
N LEU A 177 -9.25 -19.38 -5.43
CA LEU A 177 -10.67 -19.22 -5.12
C LEU A 177 -11.45 -20.53 -5.27
N ASN A 178 -11.00 -21.41 -6.13
CA ASN A 178 -11.63 -22.71 -6.40
C ASN A 178 -10.97 -23.86 -5.62
N ARG A 179 -9.64 -23.81 -5.45
CA ARG A 179 -8.85 -24.87 -4.82
C ARG A 179 -7.86 -24.28 -3.83
N ARG A 180 -8.11 -24.47 -2.53
CA ARG A 180 -7.25 -23.98 -1.45
C ARG A 180 -6.72 -25.15 -0.61
N THR A 181 -5.49 -24.97 -0.12
CA THR A 181 -4.85 -25.95 0.76
C THR A 181 -4.91 -25.44 2.20
N TYR A 182 -5.40 -26.26 3.10
CA TYR A 182 -5.53 -25.97 4.52
C TYR A 182 -4.61 -26.90 5.31
N THR A 183 -3.64 -26.34 6.03
CA THR A 183 -2.80 -27.08 6.98
C THR A 183 -2.63 -26.26 8.25
N MET A 184 -2.41 -26.93 9.37
CA MET A 184 -2.15 -26.27 10.65
C MET A 184 -0.89 -25.41 10.59
N ASP A 185 0.14 -25.86 9.86
CA ASP A 185 1.39 -25.10 9.70
C ASP A 185 1.15 -23.77 8.95
N ARG A 186 0.32 -23.80 7.90
CA ARG A 186 -0.05 -22.57 7.17
C ARG A 186 -0.88 -21.63 8.04
N PHE A 187 -1.80 -22.19 8.80
CA PHE A 187 -2.61 -21.39 9.74
C PHE A 187 -1.71 -20.74 10.80
N ALA A 188 -0.83 -21.52 11.43
CA ALA A 188 0.12 -21.02 12.44
C ALA A 188 1.07 -19.95 11.86
N ALA A 189 1.61 -20.17 10.64
CA ALA A 189 2.40 -19.15 9.93
C ALA A 189 1.58 -17.89 9.60
N GLY A 190 0.28 -18.04 9.34
CA GLY A 190 -0.65 -16.94 9.17
C GLY A 190 -0.83 -16.11 10.44
N VAL A 191 -1.06 -16.77 11.57
CA VAL A 191 -1.16 -16.11 12.90
C VAL A 191 0.14 -15.37 13.24
N GLU A 192 1.29 -16.04 13.07
CA GLU A 192 2.60 -15.42 13.29
C GLU A 192 2.75 -14.14 12.48
N ARG A 193 2.48 -14.20 11.16
CA ARG A 193 2.60 -13.05 10.27
C ARG A 193 1.64 -11.92 10.65
N PHE A 194 0.42 -12.27 11.06
CA PHE A 194 -0.58 -11.30 11.50
C PHE A 194 -0.13 -10.56 12.76
N VAL A 195 0.34 -11.29 13.79
CA VAL A 195 0.80 -10.70 15.07
C VAL A 195 2.02 -9.79 14.85
N ILE A 196 2.97 -10.21 14.00
CA ILE A 196 4.13 -9.38 13.64
C ILE A 196 3.65 -8.09 12.93
N GLY A 197 2.70 -8.20 11.99
CA GLY A 197 2.11 -7.04 11.32
C GLY A 197 1.42 -6.07 12.28
N LEU A 198 0.65 -6.62 13.22
CA LEU A 198 -0.03 -5.84 14.27
C LEU A 198 0.98 -5.13 15.17
N ALA A 199 2.05 -5.80 15.58
CA ALA A 199 3.13 -5.21 16.37
C ALA A 199 3.85 -4.08 15.62
N LYS A 200 4.16 -4.25 14.33
CA LYS A 200 4.70 -3.17 13.48
C LYS A 200 3.81 -1.94 13.48
N LYS A 201 2.49 -2.13 13.34
CA LYS A 201 1.52 -1.04 13.30
C LYS A 201 1.42 -0.33 14.65
N LEU A 202 1.16 -1.07 15.72
CA LEU A 202 0.82 -0.48 17.02
C LEU A 202 2.04 -0.02 17.80
N LEU A 203 3.10 -0.86 17.83
CA LEU A 203 4.25 -0.59 18.68
C LEU A 203 5.30 0.30 18.00
N LEU A 204 5.39 0.29 16.66
CA LEU A 204 6.38 1.08 15.93
C LEU A 204 5.74 2.25 15.18
N ALA A 205 4.84 1.99 14.23
CA ALA A 205 4.31 3.04 13.37
C ALA A 205 3.58 4.16 14.14
N ASN A 206 2.73 3.81 15.11
CA ASN A 206 1.98 4.80 15.88
C ASN A 206 2.91 5.72 16.70
N ASN A 207 3.95 5.17 17.30
CA ASN A 207 4.93 5.97 18.07
C ASN A 207 5.76 6.88 17.17
N PHE A 208 6.22 6.40 16.01
CA PHE A 208 6.90 7.27 15.04
C PHE A 208 5.98 8.35 14.48
N GLY A 209 4.68 8.05 14.35
CA GLY A 209 3.68 9.04 13.95
C GLY A 209 3.55 10.19 14.93
N GLN A 210 3.56 9.91 16.23
CA GLN A 210 3.53 10.96 17.25
C GLN A 210 4.78 11.87 17.17
N LEU A 211 5.95 11.28 16.93
CA LEU A 211 7.19 12.05 16.75
C LEU A 211 7.16 12.91 15.49
N TRP A 212 6.61 12.37 14.37
CA TRP A 212 6.41 13.14 13.15
C TRP A 212 5.44 14.30 13.34
N ASP A 213 4.28 14.06 13.96
CA ASP A 213 3.25 15.09 14.15
C ASP A 213 3.78 16.25 15.00
N LEU A 214 4.65 15.99 15.98
CA LEU A 214 5.33 17.02 16.78
C LEU A 214 6.15 17.97 15.89
N TYR A 215 6.98 17.43 14.99
CA TYR A 215 7.84 18.25 14.14
C TYR A 215 7.10 18.87 12.95
N LYS A 216 6.09 18.19 12.43
CA LYS A 216 5.23 18.71 11.35
C LYS A 216 4.48 19.97 11.81
N ALA A 217 4.04 20.00 13.07
CA ALA A 217 3.28 21.11 13.65
C ALA A 217 4.17 22.20 14.27
N SER A 218 5.49 22.02 14.33
CA SER A 218 6.41 22.95 15.00
C SER A 218 6.51 24.28 14.24
N SER A 219 6.28 25.39 14.97
CA SER A 219 6.52 26.75 14.47
C SER A 219 7.99 27.20 14.56
N THR A 220 8.79 26.51 15.38
CA THR A 220 10.21 26.79 15.64
C THR A 220 11.07 25.60 15.24
N LEU A 221 11.00 25.20 13.97
CA LEU A 221 11.68 24.03 13.45
C LEU A 221 13.18 24.31 13.23
N SER A 222 14.07 23.53 13.85
CA SER A 222 15.50 23.53 13.56
C SER A 222 15.87 22.53 12.46
N VAL A 223 17.06 22.63 11.91
CA VAL A 223 17.56 21.68 10.89
C VAL A 223 17.54 20.24 11.41
N GLY A 224 18.06 20.01 12.63
CA GLY A 224 18.04 18.69 13.27
C GLY A 224 16.62 18.17 13.50
N GLY A 225 15.67 19.05 13.89
CA GLY A 225 14.26 18.73 14.06
C GLY A 225 13.60 18.32 12.75
N ALA A 226 13.89 19.02 11.65
CA ALA A 226 13.37 18.68 10.32
C ALA A 226 13.83 17.27 9.87
N TRP A 227 15.12 16.97 10.01
CA TRP A 227 15.65 15.65 9.67
C TRP A 227 15.10 14.54 10.57
N LEU A 228 15.00 14.77 11.88
CA LEU A 228 14.45 13.80 12.82
C LEU A 228 12.95 13.55 12.56
N GLY A 229 12.19 14.60 12.26
CA GLY A 229 10.78 14.50 11.91
C GLY A 229 10.55 13.65 10.65
N VAL A 230 11.28 13.92 9.57
CA VAL A 230 11.14 13.14 8.32
C VAL A 230 11.66 11.71 8.49
N LEU A 231 12.70 11.48 9.29
CA LEU A 231 13.14 10.13 9.65
C LEU A 231 12.02 9.37 10.38
N ALA A 232 11.35 10.02 11.34
CA ALA A 232 10.21 9.44 12.04
C ALA A 232 9.06 9.11 11.06
N PHE A 233 8.71 10.02 10.15
CA PHE A 233 7.71 9.75 9.11
C PHE A 233 8.11 8.58 8.19
N SER A 234 9.37 8.52 7.81
CA SER A 234 9.92 7.43 6.98
C SER A 234 9.72 6.06 7.65
N LEU A 235 9.99 5.96 8.95
CA LEU A 235 9.76 4.75 9.73
C LEU A 235 8.26 4.49 9.95
N GLN A 236 7.47 5.54 10.22
CA GLN A 236 6.03 5.45 10.37
C GLN A 236 5.37 4.84 9.12
N ILE A 237 5.59 5.44 7.93
CA ILE A 237 4.93 4.96 6.69
C ILE A 237 5.35 3.54 6.34
N TYR A 238 6.61 3.17 6.59
CA TYR A 238 7.08 1.81 6.38
C TYR A 238 6.39 0.80 7.31
N PHE A 239 6.39 1.04 8.62
CA PHE A 239 5.81 0.10 9.57
C PHE A 239 4.30 0.09 9.53
N ASP A 240 3.64 1.21 9.24
CA ASP A 240 2.19 1.29 9.04
C ASP A 240 1.76 0.43 7.85
N PHE A 241 2.37 0.64 6.70
CA PHE A 241 1.96 -0.05 5.49
C PHE A 241 2.48 -1.49 5.40
N SER A 242 3.74 -1.75 5.77
CA SER A 242 4.23 -3.14 5.82
C SER A 242 3.53 -3.95 6.90
N GLY A 243 3.16 -3.33 8.03
CA GLY A 243 2.37 -3.96 9.08
C GLY A 243 0.99 -4.36 8.59
N TYR A 244 0.29 -3.49 7.88
CA TYR A 244 -0.99 -3.83 7.26
C TYR A 244 -0.85 -4.94 6.23
N SER A 245 0.16 -4.87 5.35
CA SER A 245 0.42 -5.93 4.37
C SER A 245 0.72 -7.27 5.03
N ASP A 246 1.48 -7.29 6.13
CA ASP A 246 1.77 -8.50 6.89
C ASP A 246 0.50 -9.07 7.54
N MET A 247 -0.37 -8.23 8.09
CA MET A 247 -1.67 -8.66 8.61
C MET A 247 -2.55 -9.25 7.50
N ALA A 248 -2.60 -8.61 6.34
CA ALA A 248 -3.36 -9.09 5.18
C ALA A 248 -2.86 -10.46 4.69
N ILE A 249 -1.53 -10.62 4.53
CA ILE A 249 -0.90 -11.88 4.13
C ILE A 249 -1.16 -12.97 5.19
N GLY A 250 -1.06 -12.61 6.47
CA GLY A 250 -1.35 -13.51 7.58
C GLY A 250 -2.80 -14.01 7.56
N LEU A 251 -3.76 -13.10 7.40
CA LEU A 251 -5.18 -13.43 7.25
C LEU A 251 -5.43 -14.30 6.02
N GLY A 252 -4.80 -13.97 4.88
CA GLY A 252 -4.84 -14.79 3.68
C GLY A 252 -4.43 -16.23 3.96
N ARG A 253 -3.28 -16.43 4.62
CA ARG A 253 -2.76 -17.76 4.97
C ARG A 253 -3.70 -18.51 5.93
N MET A 254 -4.26 -17.85 6.93
CA MET A 254 -5.26 -18.44 7.81
C MET A 254 -6.51 -18.90 7.05
N LEU A 255 -6.86 -18.27 5.94
CA LEU A 255 -8.01 -18.60 5.09
C LEU A 255 -7.65 -19.53 3.91
N GLY A 256 -6.39 -19.98 3.83
CA GLY A 256 -5.90 -20.89 2.78
C GLY A 256 -5.43 -20.21 1.49
N PHE A 257 -5.25 -18.88 1.50
CA PHE A 257 -4.73 -18.11 0.37
C PHE A 257 -3.24 -17.77 0.54
N GLU A 258 -2.51 -17.68 -0.56
CA GLU A 258 -1.16 -17.13 -0.63
C GLU A 258 -1.19 -15.79 -1.35
N PHE A 259 -0.98 -14.71 -0.62
CA PHE A 259 -0.87 -13.38 -1.17
C PHE A 259 0.59 -13.02 -1.46
N PRO A 260 0.85 -12.21 -2.49
CA PRO A 260 2.19 -11.79 -2.85
C PRO A 260 2.82 -10.89 -1.77
N GLU A 261 4.15 -10.97 -1.63
CA GLU A 261 4.90 -10.06 -0.77
C GLU A 261 4.84 -8.63 -1.31
N ASN A 262 4.62 -7.66 -0.40
CA ASN A 262 4.52 -6.25 -0.75
C ASN A 262 5.75 -5.44 -0.35
N PHE A 263 6.54 -5.92 0.61
CA PHE A 263 7.75 -5.29 1.11
C PHE A 263 8.87 -6.30 1.34
N ARG A 264 10.12 -5.92 0.97
CA ARG A 264 11.33 -6.73 1.18
C ARG A 264 12.47 -5.86 1.71
N TYR A 265 12.36 -5.37 2.96
CA TYR A 265 13.38 -4.53 3.60
C TYR A 265 13.86 -3.37 2.70
N PRO A 266 13.00 -2.41 2.35
CA PRO A 266 13.31 -1.40 1.34
C PRO A 266 14.43 -0.45 1.75
N TYR A 267 14.64 -0.19 3.03
CA TYR A 267 15.65 0.76 3.51
C TYR A 267 17.10 0.24 3.46
N ILE A 268 17.33 -1.04 3.11
CA ILE A 268 18.68 -1.53 2.83
C ILE A 268 19.07 -1.39 1.35
N ALA A 269 18.22 -0.82 0.52
CA ALA A 269 18.44 -0.64 -0.92
C ALA A 269 19.73 0.16 -1.20
N ARG A 270 20.36 -0.13 -2.36
CA ARG A 270 21.60 0.50 -2.80
C ARG A 270 21.42 1.42 -4.01
N SER A 271 20.20 1.57 -4.49
CA SER A 271 19.78 2.51 -5.53
C SER A 271 18.27 2.79 -5.38
N ILE A 272 17.77 3.86 -6.00
CA ILE A 272 16.34 4.15 -6.03
C ILE A 272 15.59 3.08 -6.83
N THR A 273 16.20 2.55 -7.87
CA THR A 273 15.68 1.40 -8.63
C THR A 273 15.52 0.17 -7.72
N ASP A 274 16.53 -0.17 -6.90
CA ASP A 274 16.47 -1.30 -5.94
C ASP A 274 15.40 -1.05 -4.86
N PHE A 275 15.26 0.21 -4.38
CA PHE A 275 14.22 0.56 -3.43
C PHE A 275 12.81 0.24 -3.96
N TRP A 276 12.48 0.64 -5.19
CA TRP A 276 11.16 0.39 -5.77
C TRP A 276 10.91 -1.08 -6.14
N HIS A 277 11.92 -1.91 -6.24
CA HIS A 277 11.78 -3.36 -6.31
C HIS A 277 11.44 -4.01 -4.95
N ARG A 278 11.60 -3.26 -3.86
CA ARG A 278 11.40 -3.72 -2.48
C ARG A 278 10.20 -3.05 -1.77
N TRP A 279 9.78 -1.89 -2.27
CA TRP A 279 8.68 -1.09 -1.74
C TRP A 279 7.45 -1.24 -2.60
N HIS A 280 6.29 -1.53 -1.96
CA HIS A 280 4.97 -1.64 -2.63
C HIS A 280 5.03 -2.44 -3.94
N ILE A 281 5.57 -3.66 -3.84
CA ILE A 281 5.90 -4.53 -4.98
C ILE A 281 4.66 -4.81 -5.83
N SER A 282 3.50 -5.00 -5.21
CA SER A 282 2.25 -5.28 -5.90
C SER A 282 1.80 -4.12 -6.80
N LEU A 283 1.89 -2.87 -6.33
CA LEU A 283 1.59 -1.68 -7.14
C LEU A 283 2.58 -1.52 -8.29
N SER A 284 3.88 -1.66 -8.01
CA SER A 284 4.94 -1.55 -9.01
C SER A 284 4.77 -2.61 -10.11
N SER A 285 4.40 -3.86 -9.74
CA SER A 285 4.13 -4.92 -10.70
C SER A 285 2.86 -4.65 -11.52
N TRP A 286 1.82 -4.08 -10.90
CA TRP A 286 0.59 -3.71 -11.60
C TRP A 286 0.85 -2.64 -12.66
N PHE A 287 1.50 -1.52 -12.32
CA PHE A 287 1.84 -0.47 -13.29
C PHE A 287 2.78 -0.97 -14.39
N ARG A 288 3.72 -1.84 -14.04
CA ARG A 288 4.61 -2.47 -15.03
C ARG A 288 3.82 -3.27 -16.07
N GLU A 289 2.87 -4.10 -15.66
CA GLU A 289 2.20 -5.06 -16.51
C GLU A 289 1.00 -4.48 -17.27
N TYR A 290 0.28 -3.54 -16.65
CA TYR A 290 -0.94 -2.97 -17.24
C TYR A 290 -0.73 -1.59 -17.87
N LEU A 291 0.38 -0.90 -17.57
CA LEU A 291 0.69 0.40 -18.18
C LEU A 291 2.02 0.40 -18.93
N TYR A 292 3.14 0.09 -18.25
CA TYR A 292 4.47 0.23 -18.84
C TYR A 292 4.72 -0.68 -20.04
N ILE A 293 4.44 -1.98 -19.90
CA ILE A 293 4.64 -2.98 -20.97
C ILE A 293 3.73 -2.69 -22.17
N PRO A 294 2.41 -2.41 -22.01
CA PRO A 294 1.54 -2.05 -23.13
C PRO A 294 1.96 -0.80 -23.89
N LEU A 295 2.61 0.17 -23.23
CA LEU A 295 3.19 1.36 -23.88
C LEU A 295 4.48 1.09 -24.67
N GLY A 296 4.97 -0.15 -24.66
CA GLY A 296 6.21 -0.61 -25.33
C GLY A 296 7.38 -0.86 -24.35
N GLY A 297 7.21 -0.58 -23.06
CA GLY A 297 8.23 -0.83 -22.05
C GLY A 297 9.56 -0.14 -22.36
N ASN A 298 10.65 -0.93 -22.28
CA ASN A 298 12.01 -0.51 -22.66
C ASN A 298 12.44 -1.01 -24.06
N ARG A 299 11.54 -1.72 -24.78
CA ARG A 299 11.79 -2.26 -26.13
C ARG A 299 11.26 -1.32 -27.21
N CYS A 300 11.57 -0.02 -27.10
CA CYS A 300 11.10 1.03 -28.02
C CYS A 300 12.15 2.11 -28.17
N ALA A 301 11.94 3.10 -29.04
CA ALA A 301 12.84 4.22 -29.23
C ALA A 301 13.07 4.99 -27.90
N LYS A 302 14.27 5.53 -27.68
CA LYS A 302 14.71 6.13 -26.42
C LYS A 302 13.73 7.20 -25.89
N TRP A 303 13.20 8.06 -26.76
CA TRP A 303 12.21 9.08 -26.35
C TRP A 303 10.87 8.45 -25.88
N LYS A 304 10.42 7.35 -26.51
CA LYS A 304 9.21 6.62 -26.10
C LYS A 304 9.44 5.95 -24.75
N TRP A 305 10.62 5.41 -24.52
CA TRP A 305 10.99 4.84 -23.24
C TRP A 305 10.97 5.89 -22.11
N VAL A 306 11.53 7.08 -22.33
CA VAL A 306 11.48 8.20 -21.36
C VAL A 306 10.02 8.61 -21.10
N ARG A 307 9.21 8.78 -22.16
CA ARG A 307 7.77 9.05 -22.05
C ARG A 307 7.06 7.97 -21.21
N ASN A 308 7.33 6.68 -21.48
CA ASN A 308 6.70 5.58 -20.76
C ASN A 308 7.04 5.64 -19.26
N LEU A 309 8.29 5.92 -18.93
CA LEU A 309 8.72 6.08 -17.55
C LEU A 309 8.04 7.28 -16.88
N PHE A 310 7.97 8.42 -17.58
CA PHE A 310 7.24 9.61 -17.12
C PHE A 310 5.77 9.31 -16.83
N LEU A 311 5.06 8.69 -17.78
CA LEU A 311 3.64 8.36 -17.63
C LEU A 311 3.37 7.42 -16.46
N VAL A 312 4.22 6.42 -16.25
CA VAL A 312 4.09 5.50 -15.11
C VAL A 312 4.25 6.23 -13.80
N TRP A 313 5.26 7.09 -13.66
CA TRP A 313 5.52 7.80 -12.42
C TRP A 313 4.52 8.93 -12.15
N ALA A 314 4.07 9.63 -13.17
CA ALA A 314 2.96 10.58 -13.05
C ALA A 314 1.68 9.88 -12.60
N ALA A 315 1.33 8.74 -13.23
CA ALA A 315 0.17 7.94 -12.84
C ALA A 315 0.31 7.37 -11.41
N THR A 316 1.52 6.95 -11.01
CA THR A 316 1.80 6.48 -9.65
C THR A 316 1.59 7.60 -8.63
N GLY A 317 2.07 8.81 -8.93
CA GLY A 317 1.83 9.98 -8.08
C GLY A 317 0.34 10.28 -7.94
N PHE A 318 -0.38 10.41 -9.04
CA PHE A 318 -1.82 10.63 -9.02
C PHE A 318 -2.59 9.51 -8.28
N TRP A 319 -2.18 8.26 -8.44
CA TRP A 319 -2.83 7.14 -7.75
C TRP A 319 -2.78 7.29 -6.22
N HIS A 320 -1.71 7.86 -5.68
CA HIS A 320 -1.56 8.04 -4.23
C HIS A 320 -2.53 9.06 -3.64
N GLY A 321 -2.87 10.15 -4.32
CA GLY A 321 -3.80 11.13 -3.75
C GLY A 321 -4.20 12.24 -4.72
N ALA A 322 -5.30 12.91 -4.38
CA ALA A 322 -5.82 14.05 -5.13
C ALA A 322 -5.23 15.37 -4.63
N SER A 323 -3.91 15.47 -4.67
CA SER A 323 -3.17 16.70 -4.38
C SER A 323 -1.93 16.79 -5.27
N TRP A 324 -1.51 18.01 -5.60
CA TRP A 324 -0.40 18.26 -6.51
C TRP A 324 0.96 17.81 -5.96
N ASN A 325 1.11 17.73 -4.63
CA ASN A 325 2.33 17.21 -4.00
C ASN A 325 2.59 15.73 -4.38
N TYR A 326 1.54 14.90 -4.54
CA TYR A 326 1.70 13.52 -4.98
C TYR A 326 2.19 13.42 -6.43
N LEU A 327 1.71 14.31 -7.31
CA LEU A 327 2.26 14.40 -8.67
C LEU A 327 3.73 14.82 -8.63
N LEU A 328 4.08 15.85 -7.85
CA LEU A 328 5.46 16.31 -7.66
C LEU A 328 6.35 15.16 -7.12
N TRP A 329 5.85 14.39 -6.16
CA TRP A 329 6.52 13.21 -5.63
C TRP A 329 6.78 12.14 -6.71
N GLY A 330 5.79 11.85 -7.53
CA GLY A 330 5.96 10.94 -8.67
C GLY A 330 7.01 11.44 -9.66
N LEU A 331 6.98 12.74 -10.02
CA LEU A 331 7.97 13.35 -10.91
C LEU A 331 9.36 13.40 -10.30
N TYR A 332 9.48 13.60 -8.99
CA TYR A 332 10.73 13.51 -8.27
C TYR A 332 11.40 12.14 -8.47
N TYR A 333 10.66 11.04 -8.29
CA TYR A 333 11.21 9.72 -8.52
C TYR A 333 11.43 9.38 -9.99
N PHE A 334 10.62 9.92 -10.90
CA PHE A 334 10.90 9.82 -12.33
C PHE A 334 12.29 10.37 -12.67
N VAL A 335 12.64 11.55 -12.13
CA VAL A 335 13.96 12.19 -12.37
C VAL A 335 15.09 11.32 -11.85
N TRP A 336 15.01 10.85 -10.61
CA TRP A 336 16.07 10.01 -10.03
C TRP A 336 16.24 8.69 -10.75
N LEU A 337 15.14 8.02 -11.10
CA LEU A 337 15.20 6.77 -11.85
C LEU A 337 15.73 6.97 -13.28
N LEU A 338 15.37 8.07 -13.92
CA LEU A 338 15.92 8.41 -15.23
C LEU A 338 17.44 8.66 -15.14
N ALA A 339 17.88 9.42 -14.14
CA ALA A 339 19.30 9.68 -13.87
C ALA A 339 20.08 8.38 -13.60
N GLU A 340 19.56 7.50 -12.75
CA GLU A 340 20.17 6.18 -12.49
C GLU A 340 20.34 5.36 -13.77
N LYS A 341 19.32 5.35 -14.62
CA LYS A 341 19.34 4.58 -15.87
C LYS A 341 20.24 5.20 -16.95
N LEU A 342 20.42 6.52 -16.98
CA LEU A 342 21.22 7.19 -17.98
C LEU A 342 22.72 7.22 -17.64
N PHE A 343 23.08 7.56 -16.41
CA PHE A 343 24.49 7.78 -16.03
C PHE A 343 24.80 7.46 -14.56
N LEU A 344 23.89 7.80 -13.61
CA LEU A 344 24.20 7.77 -12.20
C LEU A 344 24.40 6.33 -11.67
N GLY A 345 23.69 5.34 -12.24
CA GLY A 345 23.82 3.93 -11.84
C GLY A 345 25.25 3.42 -12.01
N LYS A 346 25.90 3.76 -13.14
CA LYS A 346 27.32 3.39 -13.40
C LYS A 346 28.29 4.04 -12.40
N LEU A 347 27.95 5.24 -11.93
CA LEU A 347 28.76 5.94 -10.91
C LEU A 347 28.56 5.28 -9.54
N LEU A 348 27.31 5.03 -9.18
CA LEU A 348 26.96 4.36 -7.91
C LEU A 348 27.61 2.98 -7.78
N ASP A 349 27.73 2.22 -8.86
CA ASP A 349 28.35 0.90 -8.83
C ASP A 349 29.84 0.92 -8.45
N LYS A 350 30.50 2.06 -8.60
CA LYS A 350 31.90 2.28 -8.20
C LYS A 350 32.06 2.68 -6.72
N LEU A 351 30.97 3.04 -6.05
CA LEU A 351 31.00 3.56 -4.68
C LEU A 351 30.86 2.44 -3.64
N PRO A 352 31.45 2.61 -2.44
CA PRO A 352 31.22 1.71 -1.31
C PRO A 352 29.75 1.56 -0.97
N GLY A 353 29.33 0.38 -0.49
CA GLY A 353 27.94 0.08 -0.20
C GLY A 353 27.30 1.02 0.82
N ILE A 354 28.08 1.57 1.78
CA ILE A 354 27.56 2.54 2.75
C ILE A 354 27.19 3.87 2.08
N VAL A 355 28.02 4.36 1.15
CA VAL A 355 27.78 5.62 0.41
C VAL A 355 26.51 5.47 -0.46
N ARG A 356 26.34 4.32 -1.12
CA ARG A 356 25.13 4.01 -1.90
C ARG A 356 23.88 4.03 -1.04
N ARG A 357 23.94 3.49 0.18
CA ARG A 357 22.79 3.51 1.11
C ARG A 357 22.49 4.93 1.59
N LEU A 358 23.51 5.72 1.94
CA LEU A 358 23.33 7.12 2.33
C LEU A 358 22.68 7.93 1.21
N TYR A 359 23.14 7.75 -0.05
CA TYR A 359 22.49 8.34 -1.22
C TYR A 359 20.99 8.00 -1.27
N VAL A 360 20.64 6.73 -1.14
CA VAL A 360 19.25 6.29 -1.17
C VAL A 360 18.46 6.91 -0.01
N ILE A 361 18.99 6.86 1.22
CA ILE A 361 18.30 7.37 2.41
C ILE A 361 18.01 8.87 2.27
N VAL A 362 18.97 9.69 1.85
CA VAL A 362 18.77 11.14 1.68
C VAL A 362 17.66 11.42 0.65
N ILE A 363 17.69 10.76 -0.49
CA ILE A 363 16.65 10.92 -1.53
C ILE A 363 15.29 10.48 -0.99
N LEU A 364 15.24 9.37 -0.27
CA LEU A 364 13.98 8.89 0.31
C LEU A 364 13.41 9.87 1.34
N LEU A 365 14.23 10.40 2.24
CA LEU A 365 13.78 11.35 3.25
C LEU A 365 13.21 12.62 2.59
N VAL A 366 13.88 13.18 1.58
CA VAL A 366 13.32 14.31 0.81
C VAL A 366 12.01 13.91 0.09
N GLY A 367 11.99 12.74 -0.54
CA GLY A 367 10.78 12.21 -1.17
C GLY A 367 9.62 12.03 -0.19
N TRP A 368 9.89 11.58 1.04
CA TRP A 368 8.88 11.44 2.08
C TRP A 368 8.40 12.80 2.63
N ALA A 369 9.25 13.82 2.69
CA ALA A 369 8.83 15.18 3.01
C ALA A 369 7.84 15.71 1.96
N ILE A 370 8.14 15.54 0.66
CA ILE A 370 7.24 15.90 -0.45
C ILE A 370 5.89 15.15 -0.33
N PHE A 371 5.93 13.88 0.02
CA PHE A 371 4.73 13.04 0.16
C PHE A 371 3.85 13.47 1.35
N ALA A 372 4.46 13.80 2.47
CA ALA A 372 3.76 14.06 3.73
C ALA A 372 3.16 15.45 3.85
N LEU A 373 3.66 16.42 3.08
CA LEU A 373 3.29 17.84 3.17
C LEU A 373 2.53 18.24 1.92
N GLU A 374 1.20 18.34 2.04
CA GLU A 374 0.30 18.64 0.91
C GLU A 374 0.30 20.13 0.54
N ASP A 375 0.47 21.01 1.52
CA ASP A 375 0.58 22.46 1.28
C ASP A 375 1.98 22.82 0.80
N PHE A 376 2.09 23.44 -0.37
CA PHE A 376 3.37 23.80 -0.98
C PHE A 376 4.12 24.89 -0.22
N GLY A 377 3.40 25.78 0.51
CA GLY A 377 4.03 26.79 1.35
C GLY A 377 4.71 26.11 2.55
N GLN A 378 4.01 25.19 3.20
CA GLN A 378 4.56 24.37 4.29
C GLN A 378 5.72 23.50 3.79
N LEU A 379 5.57 22.83 2.65
CA LEU A 379 6.62 22.01 2.05
C LEU A 379 7.88 22.85 1.74
N GLY A 380 7.70 24.00 1.10
CA GLY A 380 8.83 24.92 0.81
C GLY A 380 9.54 25.39 2.07
N SER A 381 8.78 25.82 3.07
CA SER A 381 9.33 26.23 4.38
C SER A 381 10.06 25.08 5.07
N TYR A 382 9.48 23.88 5.06
CA TYR A 382 10.08 22.69 5.67
C TYR A 382 11.41 22.32 4.99
N LEU A 383 11.45 22.30 3.66
CA LEU A 383 12.65 21.99 2.89
C LEU A 383 13.74 23.06 3.06
N THR A 384 13.37 24.37 3.09
CA THR A 384 14.36 25.43 3.35
C THR A 384 14.99 25.31 4.73
N VAL A 385 14.23 24.95 5.78
CA VAL A 385 14.77 24.63 7.11
C VAL A 385 15.66 23.39 7.03
N MET A 386 15.17 22.30 6.45
CA MET A 386 15.85 21.00 6.36
C MET A 386 17.26 21.13 5.74
N PHE A 387 17.43 22.03 4.76
CA PHE A 387 18.71 22.29 4.11
C PHE A 387 19.47 23.50 4.69
N GLY A 388 19.03 24.07 5.80
CA GLY A 388 19.72 25.18 6.48
C GLY A 388 19.65 26.52 5.74
N LEU A 389 18.69 26.69 4.83
CA LEU A 389 18.53 27.88 3.98
C LEU A 389 17.63 28.97 4.59
N SER A 390 16.98 28.64 5.73
CA SER A 390 16.01 29.53 6.40
C SER A 390 16.62 30.43 7.49
N GLY A 391 17.89 30.25 7.84
CA GLY A 391 18.51 30.87 9.03
C GLY A 391 18.09 30.23 10.35
N ALA A 392 17.32 29.14 10.33
CA ALA A 392 16.97 28.40 11.55
C ALA A 392 18.20 27.78 12.21
N SER A 393 18.14 27.58 13.54
CA SER A 393 19.20 26.93 14.30
C SER A 393 19.51 25.54 13.74
N LEU A 394 20.78 25.16 13.73
CA LEU A 394 21.17 23.81 13.30
C LEU A 394 20.63 22.73 14.26
N TRP A 395 20.59 23.05 15.56
CA TRP A 395 20.19 22.13 16.61
C TRP A 395 19.59 22.89 17.79
N ASP A 396 18.63 22.30 18.50
CA ASP A 396 18.02 22.87 19.69
C ASP A 396 17.86 21.82 20.82
N SER A 397 17.55 22.28 22.04
CA SER A 397 17.38 21.40 23.21
C SER A 397 16.19 20.46 23.06
N GLY A 398 15.14 20.88 22.35
CA GLY A 398 13.95 20.06 22.07
C GLY A 398 14.32 18.84 21.21
N VAL A 399 15.15 19.02 20.17
CA VAL A 399 15.67 17.91 19.35
C VAL A 399 16.49 16.95 20.20
N THR A 400 17.37 17.46 21.08
CA THR A 400 18.16 16.63 21.99
C THR A 400 17.23 15.80 22.89
N TYR A 401 16.24 16.43 23.51
CA TYR A 401 15.27 15.75 24.36
C TYR A 401 14.49 14.66 23.60
N GLN A 402 13.93 14.98 22.44
CA GLN A 402 13.16 14.00 21.65
C GLN A 402 14.04 12.87 21.12
N LEU A 403 15.25 13.18 20.69
CA LEU A 403 16.19 12.16 20.22
C LEU A 403 16.49 11.14 21.33
N PHE A 404 16.81 11.59 22.56
CA PHE A 404 17.07 10.67 23.67
C PHE A 404 15.82 9.93 24.13
N SER A 405 14.66 10.59 24.15
CA SER A 405 13.38 9.99 24.53
C SER A 405 12.96 8.87 23.57
N PHE A 406 13.17 9.07 22.27
CA PHE A 406 12.81 8.09 21.22
C PHE A 406 14.00 7.21 20.79
N LEU A 407 15.19 7.38 21.33
CA LEU A 407 16.39 6.64 20.93
C LEU A 407 16.19 5.10 20.98
N PRO A 408 15.64 4.50 22.05
CA PRO A 408 15.40 3.06 22.06
C PRO A 408 14.46 2.62 20.94
N MET A 409 13.39 3.41 20.69
CA MET A 409 12.43 3.14 19.63
C MET A 409 13.04 3.27 18.24
N LEU A 410 13.86 4.32 18.00
CA LEU A 410 14.59 4.53 16.75
C LEU A 410 15.54 3.37 16.46
N LEU A 411 16.30 2.92 17.45
CA LEU A 411 17.22 1.77 17.31
C LEU A 411 16.46 0.49 16.97
N VAL A 412 15.34 0.21 17.67
CA VAL A 412 14.48 -0.93 17.37
C VAL A 412 13.88 -0.81 15.96
N GLY A 413 13.38 0.37 15.57
CA GLY A 413 12.80 0.60 14.25
C GLY A 413 13.83 0.43 13.12
N ILE A 414 15.03 1.01 13.27
CA ILE A 414 16.12 0.84 12.29
C ILE A 414 16.50 -0.65 12.17
N PHE A 415 16.68 -1.34 13.29
CA PHE A 415 17.00 -2.76 13.31
C PHE A 415 15.89 -3.61 12.65
N ALA A 416 14.62 -3.39 13.00
CA ALA A 416 13.47 -4.09 12.45
C ALA A 416 13.21 -3.77 10.97
N SER A 417 13.74 -2.66 10.44
CA SER A 417 13.69 -2.34 9.01
C SER A 417 14.71 -3.11 8.16
N THR A 418 15.54 -3.94 8.78
CA THR A 418 16.56 -4.79 8.14
C THR A 418 16.23 -6.28 8.31
N PRO A 419 16.84 -7.19 7.53
CA PRO A 419 16.67 -8.63 7.71
C PRO A 419 17.34 -9.18 8.99
N ALA A 420 18.15 -8.38 9.70
CA ALA A 420 18.98 -8.82 10.81
C ALA A 420 18.16 -9.48 11.95
N ALA A 421 16.97 -8.97 12.25
CA ALA A 421 16.10 -9.56 13.27
C ALA A 421 15.69 -11.00 12.91
N ALA A 422 15.26 -11.21 11.66
CA ALA A 422 14.86 -12.52 11.17
C ALA A 422 16.06 -13.48 11.05
N GLU A 423 17.21 -12.98 10.61
CA GLU A 423 18.45 -13.77 10.51
C GLU A 423 18.97 -14.20 11.87
N LEU A 424 18.96 -13.31 12.88
CA LEU A 424 19.38 -13.64 14.24
C LEU A 424 18.44 -14.69 14.88
N PHE A 425 17.12 -14.49 14.70
CA PHE A 425 16.15 -15.48 15.17
C PHE A 425 16.32 -16.84 14.47
N GLY A 426 16.62 -16.83 13.17
CA GLY A 426 16.88 -18.04 12.38
C GLY A 426 18.10 -18.83 12.81
N LYS A 427 19.11 -18.17 13.43
CA LYS A 427 20.32 -18.83 13.98
C LYS A 427 20.07 -19.59 15.28
N LEU A 428 18.94 -19.38 15.95
CA LEU A 428 18.60 -20.12 17.16
C LEU A 428 18.38 -21.62 16.84
N PRO A 429 18.81 -22.54 17.71
CA PRO A 429 18.48 -23.96 17.58
C PRO A 429 16.98 -24.17 17.43
N GLU A 430 16.57 -25.13 16.62
CA GLU A 430 15.15 -25.39 16.32
C GLU A 430 14.29 -25.58 17.59
N LYS A 431 14.77 -26.36 18.57
CA LYS A 431 14.07 -26.55 19.86
C LYS A 431 13.87 -25.20 20.59
N GLY A 432 14.89 -24.36 20.65
CA GLY A 432 14.80 -23.02 21.28
C GLY A 432 13.84 -22.12 20.52
N ARG A 433 13.92 -22.10 19.21
CA ARG A 433 13.04 -21.32 18.33
C ARG A 433 11.58 -21.73 18.50
N ASN A 434 11.29 -23.03 18.53
CA ASN A 434 9.92 -23.55 18.70
C ASN A 434 9.33 -23.25 20.08
N LEU A 435 10.17 -23.09 21.12
CA LEU A 435 9.74 -22.71 22.46
C LEU A 435 9.56 -21.19 22.59
N ILE A 436 10.51 -20.41 22.10
CA ILE A 436 10.54 -18.94 22.27
C ILE A 436 9.49 -18.25 21.39
N LYS A 437 9.28 -18.74 20.17
CA LYS A 437 8.38 -18.10 19.19
C LYS A 437 6.95 -17.93 19.71
N PRO A 438 6.24 -18.96 20.24
CA PRO A 438 4.89 -18.79 20.77
C PRO A 438 4.83 -17.80 21.94
N VAL A 439 5.85 -17.80 22.80
CA VAL A 439 5.93 -16.86 23.94
C VAL A 439 6.07 -15.42 23.44
N LEU A 440 6.96 -15.16 22.47
CA LEU A 440 7.12 -13.83 21.89
C LEU A 440 5.85 -13.37 21.17
N LEU A 441 5.15 -14.25 20.47
CA LEU A 441 3.89 -13.92 19.80
C LEU A 441 2.79 -13.61 20.82
N ALA A 442 2.67 -14.38 21.89
CA ALA A 442 1.70 -14.13 22.97
C ALA A 442 1.99 -12.79 23.68
N LEU A 443 3.25 -12.53 24.05
CA LEU A 443 3.66 -11.24 24.63
C LEU A 443 3.41 -10.09 23.67
N GLY A 444 3.73 -10.26 22.38
CA GLY A 444 3.45 -9.26 21.34
C GLY A 444 1.96 -8.95 21.23
N LEU A 445 1.11 -9.97 21.24
CA LEU A 445 -0.35 -9.78 21.19
C LEU A 445 -0.89 -9.08 22.45
N ILE A 446 -0.40 -9.44 23.63
CA ILE A 446 -0.76 -8.81 24.92
C ILE A 446 -0.37 -7.32 24.88
N LEU A 447 0.87 -7.01 24.49
CA LEU A 447 1.33 -5.62 24.37
C LEU A 447 0.51 -4.83 23.33
N CYS A 448 0.24 -5.41 22.17
CA CYS A 448 -0.61 -4.79 21.15
C CYS A 448 -2.02 -4.53 21.71
N THR A 449 -2.59 -5.46 22.46
CA THR A 449 -3.90 -5.28 23.10
C THR A 449 -3.86 -4.15 24.13
N ALA A 450 -2.82 -4.12 24.97
CA ALA A 450 -2.65 -3.02 25.94
C ALA A 450 -2.57 -1.65 25.26
N TYR A 451 -1.80 -1.54 24.17
CA TYR A 451 -1.72 -0.32 23.36
C TYR A 451 -3.07 0.07 22.73
N LEU A 452 -3.87 -0.90 22.27
CA LEU A 452 -5.21 -0.66 21.71
C LEU A 452 -6.20 -0.16 22.74
N VAL A 453 -6.10 -0.65 23.98
CA VAL A 453 -7.00 -0.24 25.07
C VAL A 453 -6.57 1.10 25.68
N ALA A 454 -5.26 1.34 25.81
CA ALA A 454 -4.73 2.55 26.41
C ALA A 454 -4.64 3.74 25.45
N GLY A 455 -4.44 3.48 24.15
CA GLY A 455 -4.16 4.52 23.16
C GLY A 455 -5.36 4.90 22.32
N THR A 456 -5.60 6.22 22.16
CA THR A 456 -6.55 6.78 21.20
C THR A 456 -5.90 7.07 19.83
N TYR A 457 -4.57 7.21 19.80
CA TYR A 457 -3.81 7.50 18.58
C TYR A 457 -3.56 6.22 17.77
N ASN A 458 -4.38 5.99 16.77
CA ASN A 458 -4.27 4.84 15.89
C ASN A 458 -4.59 5.25 14.43
N PRO A 459 -3.85 6.23 13.86
CA PRO A 459 -4.07 6.63 12.48
C PRO A 459 -3.68 5.50 11.54
N PHE A 460 -4.36 5.42 10.41
CA PHE A 460 -3.92 4.60 9.29
C PHE A 460 -3.69 5.53 8.10
N LEU A 461 -2.43 5.67 7.70
CA LEU A 461 -2.03 6.67 6.70
C LEU A 461 -2.74 6.47 5.36
N TYR A 462 -2.96 5.23 4.96
CA TYR A 462 -3.61 4.89 3.68
C TYR A 462 -5.09 5.22 3.58
N PHE A 463 -5.76 5.60 4.67
CA PHE A 463 -7.14 6.12 4.59
C PHE A 463 -7.22 7.56 4.10
N ARG A 464 -6.09 8.23 4.03
CA ARG A 464 -6.01 9.62 3.57
C ARG A 464 -5.66 9.75 2.07
N PHE A 465 -5.35 8.64 1.41
CA PHE A 465 -4.84 8.61 0.02
C PHE A 465 -5.82 8.00 -0.98
#